data_4e0b943dfc872d422e9bc5b50745fca2
#
_entry.id   4e0b943dfc872d422e9bc5b50745fca2
#
_cell.length_a   1.000
_cell.length_b   1.000
_cell.length_c   1.000
_cell.angle_alpha   90.00
_cell.angle_beta   90.00
_cell.angle_gamma   90.00
#
_symmetry.space_group_name_H-M   'P 1'
#
loop_
_entity.id
_entity.type
_entity.pdbx_description
1 polymer ?
#
loop_
_entity_poly.entity_id
_entity_poly.type
_entity_poly.pdbx_seq_one_letter_code
_entity_poly.pdbx_strand_id
1 'polypeptide(L)'
;MPEDKNQLQDDINNFAKLVETAKGLILDKVPVFQRNTLLRGIGRDLGLVLNETAIFGVVGKARREIEGTFDGFLPNEKIKIPKTKWLWEHLISEGNVSLVVALPKVGKSSLIGAFLGAMSRGNSEYLEKQITSKAKPVYVLGTDQPMADWAEILIPVGLMKRTAEDEVELVHPLKRLWTMERPITLTEESIEQIHDLAVEDTNSIFVLDAFASLISGLGLDENHVDAVEPIRMLCEALAQTGATIVLLHHASGTNSNERAVKASRGTKALPALASNIINLSWLLPNDKTDN
;
A
#
# COMPACT_ATOMS: atom_id res chain seq x y z
N MET A 1 -44.17 2.47 28.92
CA MET A 1 -43.21 3.54 28.52
C MET A 1 -42.07 3.83 29.50
N PRO A 2 -41.84 3.15 30.67
CA PRO A 2 -40.60 3.24 31.44
C PRO A 2 -39.45 2.34 30.93
N GLU A 3 -39.76 1.23 30.25
CA GLU A 3 -38.78 0.25 29.76
C GLU A 3 -37.84 0.83 28.67
N ASP A 4 -38.33 1.75 27.88
CA ASP A 4 -37.62 2.35 26.75
C ASP A 4 -36.48 3.31 27.21
N LYS A 5 -36.60 3.93 28.39
CA LYS A 5 -35.58 4.84 28.92
C LYS A 5 -34.40 4.10 29.56
N ASN A 6 -34.64 2.96 30.18
CA ASN A 6 -33.58 2.14 30.76
C ASN A 6 -32.72 1.48 29.67
N GLN A 7 -33.36 0.95 28.61
CA GLN A 7 -32.65 0.37 27.48
C GLN A 7 -31.77 1.41 26.79
N LEU A 8 -32.28 2.62 26.55
CA LEU A 8 -31.49 3.70 25.93
C LEU A 8 -30.27 4.08 26.78
N GLN A 9 -30.42 4.12 28.12
CA GLN A 9 -29.32 4.43 29.01
C GLN A 9 -28.27 3.31 29.01
N ASP A 10 -28.67 2.05 28.94
CA ASP A 10 -27.76 0.91 28.83
C ASP A 10 -27.02 0.92 27.50
N ASP A 11 -27.67 1.24 26.39
CA ASP A 11 -27.04 1.37 25.07
C ASP A 11 -25.99 2.50 25.05
N ILE A 12 -26.28 3.65 25.68
CA ILE A 12 -25.34 4.76 25.82
C ILE A 12 -24.11 4.32 26.66
N ASN A 13 -24.34 3.62 27.77
CA ASN A 13 -23.25 3.13 28.63
C ASN A 13 -22.38 2.10 27.90
N ASN A 14 -23.00 1.20 27.14
CA ASN A 14 -22.32 0.18 26.36
C ASN A 14 -21.50 0.81 25.20
N PHE A 15 -22.04 1.83 24.54
CA PHE A 15 -21.30 2.60 23.56
C PHE A 15 -20.08 3.32 24.16
N ALA A 16 -20.24 3.93 25.34
CA ALA A 16 -19.14 4.58 26.06
C ALA A 16 -18.01 3.58 26.41
N LYS A 17 -18.36 2.35 26.87
CA LYS A 17 -17.36 1.29 27.09
C LYS A 17 -16.60 0.91 25.83
N LEU A 18 -17.29 0.81 24.69
CA LEU A 18 -16.64 0.52 23.40
C LEU A 18 -15.67 1.63 22.99
N VAL A 19 -16.03 2.90 23.20
CA VAL A 19 -15.14 4.04 22.91
C VAL A 19 -13.89 3.99 23.80
N GLU A 20 -14.03 3.72 25.11
CA GLU A 20 -12.87 3.59 26.01
C GLU A 20 -11.98 2.40 25.62
N THR A 21 -12.57 1.26 25.24
CA THR A 21 -11.79 0.13 24.72
C THR A 21 -11.06 0.50 23.43
N ALA A 22 -11.73 1.16 22.51
CA ALA A 22 -11.10 1.62 21.27
C ALA A 22 -9.94 2.58 21.51
N LYS A 23 -10.05 3.47 22.51
CA LYS A 23 -8.94 4.35 22.93
C LYS A 23 -7.74 3.55 23.40
N GLY A 24 -7.95 2.57 24.28
CA GLY A 24 -6.87 1.68 24.72
C GLY A 24 -6.18 0.99 23.54
N LEU A 25 -6.95 0.37 22.65
CA LEU A 25 -6.43 -0.32 21.48
C LEU A 25 -5.69 0.60 20.49
N ILE A 26 -6.10 1.87 20.38
CA ILE A 26 -5.40 2.89 19.56
C ILE A 26 -4.08 3.30 20.23
N LEU A 27 -4.09 3.56 21.52
CA LEU A 27 -2.89 3.95 22.27
C LEU A 27 -1.84 2.83 22.32
N ASP A 28 -2.29 1.58 22.42
CA ASP A 28 -1.46 0.38 22.37
C ASP A 28 -1.02 0.02 20.94
N LYS A 29 -1.38 0.86 19.94
CA LYS A 29 -1.04 0.70 18.53
C LYS A 29 -1.50 -0.64 17.94
N VAL A 30 -2.60 -1.19 18.45
CA VAL A 30 -3.17 -2.44 17.90
C VAL A 30 -3.55 -2.23 16.43
N PRO A 31 -3.12 -3.10 15.52
CA PRO A 31 -3.44 -3.02 14.09
C PRO A 31 -4.95 -2.85 13.82
N VAL A 32 -5.29 -2.09 12.80
CA VAL A 32 -6.70 -1.69 12.51
C VAL A 32 -7.63 -2.89 12.46
N PHE A 33 -7.17 -3.96 11.83
CA PHE A 33 -7.97 -5.17 11.69
C PHE A 33 -8.22 -5.88 13.02
N GLN A 34 -7.16 -6.16 13.79
CA GLN A 34 -7.28 -6.79 15.12
C GLN A 34 -8.17 -5.94 16.03
N ARG A 35 -7.98 -4.63 16.01
CA ARG A 35 -8.81 -3.68 16.73
C ARG A 35 -10.28 -3.80 16.36
N ASN A 36 -10.60 -3.80 15.06
CA ASN A 36 -11.98 -3.90 14.59
C ASN A 36 -12.61 -5.26 14.95
N THR A 37 -11.84 -6.34 14.87
CA THR A 37 -12.28 -7.68 15.29
C THR A 37 -12.56 -7.76 16.78
N LEU A 38 -11.67 -7.21 17.60
CA LEU A 38 -11.85 -7.13 19.06
C LEU A 38 -13.08 -6.29 19.42
N LEU A 39 -13.27 -5.13 18.79
CA LEU A 39 -14.44 -4.28 19.00
C LEU A 39 -15.75 -4.99 18.63
N ARG A 40 -15.77 -5.77 17.54
CA ARG A 40 -16.95 -6.59 17.18
C ARG A 40 -17.23 -7.69 18.22
N GLY A 41 -16.20 -8.33 18.76
CA GLY A 41 -16.30 -9.32 19.82
C GLY A 41 -16.93 -8.71 21.05
N ILE A 42 -16.33 -7.63 21.56
CA ILE A 42 -16.82 -6.91 22.75
C ILE A 42 -18.23 -6.34 22.52
N GLY A 43 -18.52 -5.82 21.33
CA GLY A 43 -19.87 -5.36 20.97
C GLY A 43 -20.92 -6.46 21.13
N ARG A 44 -20.63 -7.68 20.65
CA ARG A 44 -21.53 -8.84 20.83
C ARG A 44 -21.75 -9.20 22.29
N ASP A 45 -20.69 -9.17 23.10
CA ASP A 45 -20.77 -9.44 24.54
C ASP A 45 -21.62 -8.38 25.28
N LEU A 46 -21.67 -7.15 24.76
CA LEU A 46 -22.50 -6.06 25.24
C LEU A 46 -23.92 -6.05 24.61
N GLY A 47 -24.27 -7.05 23.79
CA GLY A 47 -25.55 -7.13 23.11
C GLY A 47 -25.70 -6.18 21.92
N LEU A 48 -24.59 -5.62 21.40
CA LEU A 48 -24.57 -4.68 20.29
C LEU A 48 -24.12 -5.36 19.00
N VAL A 49 -24.80 -5.09 17.89
CA VAL A 49 -24.39 -5.51 16.55
C VAL A 49 -23.63 -4.37 15.89
N LEU A 50 -22.30 -4.52 15.75
CA LEU A 50 -21.44 -3.50 15.16
C LEU A 50 -21.18 -3.83 13.69
N ASN A 51 -21.81 -3.09 12.80
CA ASN A 51 -21.45 -3.05 11.39
C ASN A 51 -20.23 -2.09 11.18
N GLU A 52 -19.70 -2.03 9.95
CA GLU A 52 -18.56 -1.19 9.61
C GLU A 52 -18.78 0.29 10.00
N THR A 53 -19.96 0.83 9.72
CA THR A 53 -20.32 2.22 10.04
C THR A 53 -20.30 2.47 11.55
N ALA A 54 -20.80 1.52 12.36
CA ALA A 54 -20.80 1.64 13.80
C ALA A 54 -19.37 1.58 14.37
N ILE A 55 -18.53 0.67 13.87
CA ILE A 55 -17.10 0.61 14.24
C ILE A 55 -16.39 1.90 13.87
N PHE A 56 -16.62 2.41 12.65
CA PHE A 56 -16.06 3.70 12.23
C PHE A 56 -16.47 4.83 13.19
N GLY A 57 -17.73 4.86 13.63
CA GLY A 57 -18.25 5.82 14.61
C GLY A 57 -17.55 5.71 15.97
N VAL A 58 -17.38 4.49 16.50
CA VAL A 58 -16.69 4.22 17.77
C VAL A 58 -15.23 4.67 17.70
N VAL A 59 -14.51 4.22 16.68
CA VAL A 59 -13.09 4.54 16.46
C VAL A 59 -12.90 6.05 16.22
N GLY A 60 -13.77 6.66 15.42
CA GLY A 60 -13.73 8.11 15.16
C GLY A 60 -13.95 8.94 16.42
N LYS A 61 -14.84 8.49 17.32
CA LYS A 61 -15.04 9.15 18.62
C LYS A 61 -13.82 8.95 19.53
N ALA A 62 -13.29 7.73 19.60
CA ALA A 62 -12.09 7.42 20.38
C ALA A 62 -10.89 8.28 19.95
N ARG A 63 -10.65 8.40 18.64
CA ARG A 63 -9.60 9.28 18.11
C ARG A 63 -9.81 10.74 18.49
N ARG A 64 -11.01 11.28 18.36
CA ARG A 64 -11.32 12.66 18.77
C ARG A 64 -11.03 12.91 20.24
N GLU A 65 -11.26 11.92 21.10
CA GLU A 65 -11.00 12.04 22.53
C GLU A 65 -9.50 11.94 22.88
N ILE A 66 -8.70 11.24 22.07
CA ILE A 66 -7.24 11.14 22.22
C ILE A 66 -6.53 12.37 21.63
N GLU A 67 -6.91 12.75 20.40
CA GLU A 67 -6.21 13.73 19.56
C GLU A 67 -6.81 15.15 19.72
N GLY A 68 -7.95 15.27 20.39
CA GLY A 68 -8.75 16.48 20.46
C GLY A 68 -9.70 16.61 19.27
N THR A 69 -10.38 17.75 19.17
CA THR A 69 -11.19 18.07 18.01
C THR A 69 -10.27 18.28 16.80
N PHE A 70 -10.62 17.67 15.66
CA PHE A 70 -9.96 17.97 14.40
C PHE A 70 -10.40 19.38 13.96
N ASP A 71 -9.83 20.38 14.62
CA ASP A 71 -10.00 21.74 14.18
C ASP A 71 -9.15 21.90 12.93
N GLY A 72 -9.80 22.09 11.79
CA GLY A 72 -9.10 22.48 10.57
C GLY A 72 -8.31 23.75 10.82
N PHE A 73 -7.49 24.14 9.85
CA PHE A 73 -6.73 25.39 9.96
C PHE A 73 -7.67 26.59 10.08
N LEU A 74 -7.38 27.47 11.03
CA LEU A 74 -8.16 28.67 11.24
C LEU A 74 -7.73 29.81 10.28
N PRO A 75 -8.62 30.72 9.93
CA PRO A 75 -8.25 31.94 9.20
C PRO A 75 -7.13 32.69 9.93
N ASN A 76 -6.09 33.09 9.20
CA ASN A 76 -4.89 33.77 9.70
C ASN A 76 -3.91 32.90 10.52
N GLU A 77 -4.12 31.61 10.64
CA GLU A 77 -3.15 30.69 11.21
C GLU A 77 -1.92 30.56 10.28
N LYS A 78 -0.72 30.66 10.87
CA LYS A 78 0.53 30.48 10.12
C LYS A 78 0.85 29.00 10.00
N ILE A 79 0.60 28.43 8.82
CA ILE A 79 0.81 27.01 8.53
C ILE A 79 2.15 26.84 7.80
N LYS A 80 3.00 25.96 8.32
CA LYS A 80 4.21 25.57 7.61
C LYS A 80 3.85 24.50 6.58
N ILE A 81 3.97 24.85 5.29
CA ILE A 81 3.74 23.90 4.20
C ILE A 81 4.91 22.91 4.16
N PRO A 82 4.67 21.59 4.42
CA PRO A 82 5.72 20.59 4.28
C PRO A 82 6.07 20.45 2.80
N LYS A 83 7.39 20.40 2.52
CA LYS A 83 7.85 20.10 1.15
C LYS A 83 7.70 18.63 0.87
N THR A 84 7.16 18.26 -0.29
CA THR A 84 7.14 16.88 -0.76
C THR A 84 8.58 16.38 -0.87
N LYS A 85 8.86 15.27 -0.21
CA LYS A 85 10.12 14.56 -0.38
C LYS A 85 9.95 13.55 -1.51
N TRP A 86 10.93 13.47 -2.40
CA TRP A 86 10.92 12.57 -3.53
C TRP A 86 11.98 11.49 -3.34
N LEU A 87 11.66 10.25 -3.71
CA LEU A 87 12.68 9.22 -3.97
C LEU A 87 13.19 9.35 -5.41
N TRP A 88 12.29 9.52 -6.34
CA TRP A 88 12.53 9.78 -7.75
C TRP A 88 11.70 11.01 -8.15
N GLU A 89 12.40 12.06 -8.52
CA GLU A 89 11.83 13.41 -8.64
C GLU A 89 10.60 13.46 -9.55
N HIS A 90 9.49 13.96 -9.02
CA HIS A 90 8.17 14.06 -9.66
C HIS A 90 7.52 12.73 -10.06
N LEU A 91 8.12 11.59 -9.73
CA LEU A 91 7.59 10.26 -10.06
C LEU A 91 7.22 9.47 -8.80
N ILE A 92 8.14 9.31 -7.85
CA ILE A 92 7.89 8.55 -6.62
C ILE A 92 8.13 9.44 -5.41
N SER A 93 7.06 9.81 -4.70
CA SER A 93 7.14 10.58 -3.45
C SER A 93 7.38 9.66 -2.26
N GLU A 94 8.26 10.08 -1.36
CA GLU A 94 8.60 9.37 -0.13
C GLU A 94 7.40 9.31 0.82
N GLY A 95 7.16 8.14 1.43
CA GLY A 95 6.09 7.95 2.40
C GLY A 95 4.67 7.94 1.81
N ASN A 96 4.54 7.80 0.50
CA ASN A 96 3.26 7.83 -0.21
C ASN A 96 3.11 6.62 -1.15
N VAL A 97 1.92 6.50 -1.74
CA VAL A 97 1.60 5.49 -2.75
C VAL A 97 1.83 6.08 -4.14
N SER A 98 2.64 5.41 -4.95
CA SER A 98 2.82 5.71 -6.37
C SER A 98 2.32 4.52 -7.20
N LEU A 99 1.45 4.78 -8.17
CA LEU A 99 0.86 3.78 -9.05
C LEU A 99 1.54 3.81 -10.43
N VAL A 100 2.09 2.68 -10.87
CA VAL A 100 2.68 2.52 -12.21
C VAL A 100 1.75 1.68 -13.06
N VAL A 101 1.19 2.28 -14.10
CA VAL A 101 0.21 1.65 -15.00
C VAL A 101 0.85 1.43 -16.37
N ALA A 102 0.79 0.21 -16.90
CA ALA A 102 1.22 -0.10 -18.26
C ALA A 102 0.58 -1.39 -18.77
N LEU A 103 0.58 -1.60 -20.07
CA LEU A 103 0.26 -2.90 -20.68
C LEU A 103 1.22 -4.00 -20.15
N PRO A 104 0.81 -5.27 -20.18
CA PRO A 104 1.72 -6.37 -19.91
C PRO A 104 2.97 -6.30 -20.79
N LYS A 105 4.12 -6.70 -20.25
CA LYS A 105 5.41 -6.78 -20.96
C LYS A 105 5.99 -5.45 -21.48
N VAL A 106 5.49 -4.30 -21.05
CA VAL A 106 6.06 -2.98 -21.38
C VAL A 106 7.28 -2.64 -20.51
N GLY A 107 7.61 -3.46 -19.51
CA GLY A 107 8.82 -3.28 -18.69
C GLY A 107 8.60 -2.54 -17.37
N LYS A 108 7.40 -2.60 -16.77
CA LYS A 108 7.12 -1.99 -15.43
C LYS A 108 8.12 -2.43 -14.36
N SER A 109 8.25 -3.74 -14.17
CA SER A 109 9.13 -4.34 -13.16
C SER A 109 10.59 -3.99 -13.43
N SER A 110 11.03 -4.04 -14.71
CA SER A 110 12.38 -3.68 -15.14
C SER A 110 12.68 -2.20 -14.87
N LEU A 111 11.73 -1.29 -15.13
CA LEU A 111 11.88 0.14 -14.86
C LEU A 111 12.08 0.39 -13.36
N ILE A 112 11.25 -0.21 -12.51
CA ILE A 112 11.35 -0.04 -11.06
C ILE A 112 12.58 -0.74 -10.51
N GLY A 113 12.93 -1.94 -10.99
CA GLY A 113 14.18 -2.62 -10.63
C GLY A 113 15.41 -1.77 -10.97
N ALA A 114 15.45 -1.16 -12.17
CA ALA A 114 16.55 -0.28 -12.58
C ALA A 114 16.64 1.01 -11.74
N PHE A 115 15.50 1.64 -11.40
CA PHE A 115 15.46 2.77 -10.47
C PHE A 115 16.02 2.39 -9.09
N LEU A 116 15.55 1.28 -8.51
CA LEU A 116 16.02 0.79 -7.21
C LEU A 116 17.51 0.46 -7.21
N GLY A 117 18.02 -0.14 -8.31
CA GLY A 117 19.42 -0.41 -8.49
C GLY A 117 20.27 0.87 -8.63
N ALA A 118 19.77 1.90 -9.33
CA ALA A 118 20.40 3.20 -9.40
C ALA A 118 20.48 3.88 -8.03
N MET A 119 19.39 3.84 -7.27
CA MET A 119 19.34 4.36 -5.90
C MET A 119 20.29 3.59 -4.97
N SER A 120 20.34 2.26 -5.08
CA SER A 120 21.26 1.41 -4.29
C SER A 120 22.74 1.77 -4.52
N ARG A 121 23.12 2.09 -5.75
CA ARG A 121 24.48 2.53 -6.10
C ARG A 121 24.79 3.97 -5.71
N GLY A 122 23.81 4.70 -5.18
CA GLY A 122 23.97 6.11 -4.82
C GLY A 122 24.01 7.06 -6.02
N ASN A 123 23.43 6.65 -7.16
CA ASN A 123 23.32 7.55 -8.31
C ASN A 123 22.48 8.77 -7.93
N SER A 124 22.88 9.95 -8.37
CA SER A 124 22.13 11.20 -8.16
C SER A 124 20.97 11.38 -9.14
N GLU A 125 20.95 10.57 -10.24
CA GLU A 125 19.99 10.71 -11.32
C GLU A 125 19.66 9.35 -11.98
N TYR A 126 18.43 9.20 -12.46
CA TYR A 126 18.00 8.11 -13.31
C TYR A 126 16.91 8.62 -14.29
N LEU A 127 17.09 8.36 -15.58
CA LEU A 127 16.20 8.84 -16.67
C LEU A 127 15.91 10.36 -16.55
N GLU A 128 16.97 11.16 -16.47
CA GLU A 128 16.92 12.64 -16.41
C GLU A 128 16.13 13.19 -15.22
N LYS A 129 15.90 12.38 -14.21
CA LYS A 129 15.22 12.75 -12.95
C LYS A 129 16.11 12.47 -11.77
N GLN A 130 16.14 13.40 -10.81
CA GLN A 130 16.98 13.28 -9.64
C GLN A 130 16.51 12.15 -8.72
N ILE A 131 17.46 11.41 -8.19
CA ILE A 131 17.28 10.51 -7.05
C ILE A 131 17.73 11.29 -5.82
N THR A 132 16.77 11.66 -4.95
CA THR A 132 17.03 12.57 -3.84
C THR A 132 17.21 11.86 -2.50
N SER A 133 17.07 10.54 -2.48
CA SER A 133 17.17 9.73 -1.28
C SER A 133 18.33 8.74 -1.37
N LYS A 134 18.92 8.43 -0.21
CA LYS A 134 19.86 7.30 -0.07
C LYS A 134 19.12 5.98 -0.22
N ALA A 135 19.88 4.90 -0.44
CA ALA A 135 19.35 3.54 -0.44
C ALA A 135 18.53 3.26 0.83
N LYS A 136 17.35 2.69 0.64
CA LYS A 136 16.40 2.32 1.70
C LYS A 136 16.14 0.84 1.64
N PRO A 137 15.73 0.18 2.74
CA PRO A 137 15.29 -1.20 2.71
C PRO A 137 14.17 -1.39 1.67
N VAL A 138 14.29 -2.43 0.84
CA VAL A 138 13.36 -2.73 -0.25
C VAL A 138 12.74 -4.10 -0.04
N TYR A 139 11.44 -4.18 -0.19
CA TYR A 139 10.63 -5.38 -0.18
C TYR A 139 9.87 -5.48 -1.49
N VAL A 140 9.94 -6.61 -2.18
CA VAL A 140 9.27 -6.82 -3.46
C VAL A 140 8.26 -7.96 -3.34
N LEU A 141 6.98 -7.62 -3.47
CA LEU A 141 5.86 -8.56 -3.53
C LEU A 141 5.56 -8.86 -5.01
N GLY A 142 6.43 -9.68 -5.63
CA GLY A 142 6.45 -9.93 -7.07
C GLY A 142 5.82 -11.28 -7.45
N THR A 143 4.62 -11.55 -6.97
CA THR A 143 3.99 -12.87 -6.98
C THR A 143 3.45 -13.33 -8.33
N ASP A 144 3.45 -12.50 -9.36
CA ASP A 144 3.02 -12.86 -10.72
C ASP A 144 4.19 -13.27 -11.64
N GLN A 145 5.43 -13.21 -11.15
CA GLN A 145 6.62 -13.58 -11.91
C GLN A 145 7.42 -14.67 -11.17
N PRO A 146 8.03 -15.61 -11.92
CA PRO A 146 8.93 -16.61 -11.35
C PRO A 146 10.26 -15.98 -10.92
N MET A 147 11.01 -16.70 -10.06
CA MET A 147 12.35 -16.29 -9.61
C MET A 147 13.31 -16.02 -10.77
N ALA A 148 13.21 -16.79 -11.87
CA ALA A 148 14.06 -16.63 -13.04
C ALA A 148 13.89 -15.24 -13.68
N ASP A 149 12.66 -14.77 -13.87
CA ASP A 149 12.37 -13.46 -14.44
C ASP A 149 12.86 -12.33 -13.52
N TRP A 150 12.69 -12.49 -12.21
CA TRP A 150 13.23 -11.56 -11.23
C TRP A 150 14.76 -11.53 -11.23
N ALA A 151 15.42 -12.68 -11.42
CA ALA A 151 16.88 -12.74 -11.55
C ALA A 151 17.37 -11.97 -12.79
N GLU A 152 16.67 -12.08 -13.92
CA GLU A 152 16.99 -11.31 -15.14
C GLU A 152 16.86 -9.79 -14.93
N ILE A 153 15.92 -9.34 -14.09
CA ILE A 153 15.71 -7.93 -13.76
C ILE A 153 16.72 -7.44 -12.72
N LEU A 154 16.97 -8.20 -11.65
CA LEU A 154 17.64 -7.72 -10.46
C LEU A 154 19.16 -7.96 -10.45
N ILE A 155 19.66 -8.97 -11.16
CA ILE A 155 21.12 -9.22 -11.26
C ILE A 155 21.83 -8.07 -12.01
N PRO A 156 21.37 -7.63 -13.20
CA PRO A 156 22.05 -6.54 -13.92
C PRO A 156 22.11 -5.22 -13.15
N VAL A 157 21.14 -5.00 -12.26
CA VAL A 157 21.08 -3.75 -11.48
C VAL A 157 21.71 -3.86 -10.09
N GLY A 158 22.29 -5.03 -9.76
CA GLY A 158 23.04 -5.25 -8.53
C GLY A 158 22.21 -5.45 -7.26
N LEU A 159 20.91 -5.75 -7.40
CA LEU A 159 20.02 -6.08 -6.27
C LEU A 159 19.93 -7.59 -6.00
N MET A 160 20.52 -8.38 -6.88
CA MET A 160 20.69 -9.82 -6.76
C MET A 160 22.03 -10.20 -7.35
N LYS A 161 22.67 -11.25 -6.85
CA LYS A 161 23.91 -11.80 -7.41
C LYS A 161 23.78 -13.31 -7.61
N ARG A 162 24.44 -13.83 -8.64
CA ARG A 162 24.58 -15.25 -8.86
C ARG A 162 25.67 -15.80 -7.98
N THR A 163 25.42 -16.87 -7.22
CA THR A 163 26.37 -17.52 -6.32
C THR A 163 26.86 -18.85 -6.87
N ALA A 164 26.01 -19.57 -7.63
CA ALA A 164 26.34 -20.77 -8.36
C ALA A 164 25.53 -20.81 -9.66
N GLU A 165 25.64 -21.87 -10.47
CA GLU A 165 24.98 -21.96 -11.77
C GLU A 165 23.47 -21.71 -11.70
N ASP A 166 22.82 -22.31 -10.70
CA ASP A 166 21.37 -22.22 -10.50
C ASP A 166 20.98 -21.55 -9.16
N GLU A 167 21.91 -20.79 -8.55
CA GLU A 167 21.68 -20.15 -7.26
C GLU A 167 21.84 -18.63 -7.33
N VAL A 168 20.99 -17.93 -6.61
CA VAL A 168 21.02 -16.47 -6.47
C VAL A 168 20.87 -16.06 -5.02
N GLU A 169 21.44 -14.91 -4.69
CA GLU A 169 21.37 -14.29 -3.38
C GLU A 169 20.90 -12.83 -3.52
N LEU A 170 19.99 -12.40 -2.63
CA LEU A 170 19.55 -11.00 -2.58
C LEU A 170 20.69 -10.12 -2.07
N VAL A 171 20.84 -8.95 -2.66
CA VAL A 171 21.86 -7.96 -2.29
C VAL A 171 21.18 -6.75 -1.66
N HIS A 172 21.70 -6.30 -0.51
CA HIS A 172 21.23 -5.06 0.13
C HIS A 172 21.20 -3.89 -0.88
N PRO A 173 20.14 -3.09 -0.92
CA PRO A 173 19.08 -2.90 0.08
C PRO A 173 17.85 -3.82 -0.09
N LEU A 174 17.85 -4.77 -1.04
CA LEU A 174 16.75 -5.72 -1.18
C LEU A 174 16.74 -6.70 0.00
N LYS A 175 15.70 -6.61 0.83
CA LYS A 175 15.56 -7.38 2.08
C LYS A 175 14.78 -8.68 1.86
N ARG A 176 13.73 -8.64 1.03
CA ARG A 176 12.88 -9.79 0.75
C ARG A 176 12.23 -9.68 -0.63
N LEU A 177 12.05 -10.83 -1.24
CA LEU A 177 11.38 -11.00 -2.53
C LEU A 177 10.40 -12.16 -2.43
N TRP A 178 9.11 -11.91 -2.70
CA TRP A 178 8.11 -12.93 -2.94
C TRP A 178 7.98 -13.14 -4.44
N THR A 179 7.79 -14.37 -4.85
CA THR A 179 7.72 -14.77 -6.26
C THR A 179 6.56 -15.74 -6.48
N MET A 180 6.35 -16.15 -7.71
CA MET A 180 5.34 -17.17 -8.04
C MET A 180 5.56 -18.49 -7.28
N GLU A 181 6.82 -18.87 -6.99
CA GLU A 181 7.15 -20.09 -6.22
C GLU A 181 6.96 -19.92 -4.71
N ARG A 182 7.01 -18.67 -4.23
CA ARG A 182 6.77 -18.30 -2.84
C ARG A 182 5.86 -17.08 -2.79
N PRO A 183 4.59 -17.26 -3.14
CA PRO A 183 3.65 -16.14 -3.25
C PRO A 183 3.24 -15.61 -1.88
N ILE A 184 2.73 -14.38 -1.90
CA ILE A 184 1.99 -13.78 -0.79
C ILE A 184 0.64 -13.31 -1.31
N THR A 185 -0.40 -13.54 -0.52
CA THR A 185 -1.74 -12.97 -0.75
C THR A 185 -2.01 -11.97 0.36
N LEU A 186 -2.63 -10.83 0.04
CA LEU A 186 -2.91 -9.77 1.02
C LEU A 186 -4.10 -10.14 1.92
N THR A 187 -3.91 -11.16 2.75
CA THR A 187 -4.78 -11.44 3.89
C THR A 187 -4.46 -10.48 5.02
N GLU A 188 -5.33 -10.40 6.01
CA GLU A 188 -5.11 -9.60 7.22
C GLU A 188 -3.83 -9.98 7.95
N GLU A 189 -3.57 -11.30 8.07
CA GLU A 189 -2.34 -11.82 8.68
C GLU A 189 -1.09 -11.40 7.90
N SER A 190 -1.11 -11.48 6.57
CA SER A 190 0.03 -11.06 5.76
C SER A 190 0.26 -9.56 5.80
N ILE A 191 -0.80 -8.75 5.90
CA ILE A 191 -0.71 -7.29 6.08
C ILE A 191 -0.07 -6.96 7.43
N GLU A 192 -0.41 -7.70 8.50
CA GLU A 192 0.23 -7.55 9.80
C GLU A 192 1.73 -7.89 9.73
N GLN A 193 2.09 -9.01 9.11
CA GLN A 193 3.50 -9.39 8.92
C GLN A 193 4.28 -8.34 8.10
N ILE A 194 3.68 -7.76 7.05
CA ILE A 194 4.29 -6.69 6.27
C ILE A 194 4.44 -5.42 7.10
N HIS A 195 3.46 -5.08 7.93
CA HIS A 195 3.54 -3.97 8.85
C HIS A 195 4.71 -4.14 9.83
N ASP A 196 4.89 -5.32 10.42
CA ASP A 196 5.99 -5.58 11.34
C ASP A 196 7.36 -5.40 10.66
N LEU A 197 7.52 -5.87 9.41
CA LEU A 197 8.72 -5.60 8.62
C LEU A 197 8.95 -4.10 8.40
N ALA A 198 7.90 -3.33 8.19
CA ALA A 198 8.00 -1.88 8.00
C ALA A 198 8.29 -1.13 9.30
N VAL A 199 7.91 -1.68 10.46
CA VAL A 199 8.28 -1.15 11.78
C VAL A 199 9.77 -1.40 12.06
N GLU A 200 10.27 -2.60 11.73
CA GLU A 200 11.70 -2.94 11.87
C GLU A 200 12.57 -2.08 10.93
N ASP A 201 12.15 -1.91 9.69
CA ASP A 201 12.84 -1.15 8.64
C ASP A 201 12.03 0.10 8.28
N THR A 202 12.01 1.11 9.15
CA THR A 202 11.26 2.36 8.91
C THR A 202 11.69 3.08 7.62
N ASN A 203 10.74 3.75 6.97
CA ASN A 203 10.93 4.42 5.67
C ASN A 203 11.34 3.48 4.53
N SER A 204 11.03 2.19 4.62
CA SER A 204 11.28 1.19 3.58
C SER A 204 10.46 1.44 2.30
N ILE A 205 10.80 0.74 1.24
CA ILE A 205 10.08 0.76 -0.04
C ILE A 205 9.45 -0.61 -0.26
N PHE A 206 8.14 -0.63 -0.47
CA PHE A 206 7.39 -1.82 -0.85
C PHE A 206 6.97 -1.71 -2.32
N VAL A 207 7.45 -2.64 -3.14
CA VAL A 207 7.03 -2.79 -4.54
C VAL A 207 6.01 -3.91 -4.62
N LEU A 208 4.82 -3.61 -5.09
CA LEU A 208 3.71 -4.55 -5.23
C LEU A 208 3.51 -4.85 -6.73
N ASP A 209 3.93 -6.04 -7.18
CA ASP A 209 3.90 -6.46 -8.59
C ASP A 209 3.22 -7.84 -8.72
N ALA A 210 2.01 -7.90 -9.20
CA ALA A 210 1.10 -6.82 -9.52
C ALA A 210 -0.14 -6.90 -8.64
N PHE A 211 -1.01 -5.85 -8.68
CA PHE A 211 -2.25 -5.79 -7.91
C PHE A 211 -3.08 -7.08 -7.98
N ALA A 212 -3.35 -7.57 -9.21
CA ALA A 212 -4.22 -8.72 -9.41
C ALA A 212 -3.71 -10.01 -8.73
N SER A 213 -2.40 -10.28 -8.78
CA SER A 213 -1.80 -11.48 -8.18
C SER A 213 -1.86 -11.44 -6.64
N LEU A 214 -1.74 -10.28 -6.04
CA LEU A 214 -1.76 -10.10 -4.59
C LEU A 214 -3.15 -10.35 -3.96
N ILE A 215 -4.22 -10.19 -4.74
CA ILE A 215 -5.61 -10.41 -4.28
C ILE A 215 -6.23 -11.70 -4.82
N SER A 216 -5.57 -12.41 -5.74
CA SER A 216 -6.14 -13.58 -6.44
C SER A 216 -6.60 -14.70 -5.50
N GLY A 217 -5.89 -14.90 -4.38
CA GLY A 217 -6.25 -15.91 -3.37
C GLY A 217 -7.47 -15.54 -2.50
N LEU A 218 -7.99 -14.32 -2.60
CA LEU A 218 -9.11 -13.83 -1.79
C LEU A 218 -10.47 -14.07 -2.46
N GLY A 219 -10.51 -14.57 -3.69
CA GLY A 219 -11.75 -14.74 -4.46
C GLY A 219 -12.39 -13.40 -4.88
N LEU A 220 -11.63 -12.32 -4.90
CA LEU A 220 -12.09 -10.98 -5.29
C LEU A 220 -11.89 -10.77 -6.79
N ASP A 221 -12.87 -10.15 -7.45
CA ASP A 221 -12.76 -9.71 -8.84
C ASP A 221 -12.03 -8.36 -8.91
N GLU A 222 -10.90 -8.29 -9.61
CA GLU A 222 -10.09 -7.07 -9.77
C GLU A 222 -10.87 -5.87 -10.34
N ASN A 223 -11.99 -6.12 -11.01
CA ASN A 223 -12.86 -5.10 -11.59
C ASN A 223 -13.89 -4.55 -10.57
N HIS A 224 -14.01 -5.18 -9.43
CA HIS A 224 -14.93 -4.74 -8.38
C HIS A 224 -14.25 -3.80 -7.39
N VAL A 225 -15.01 -2.87 -6.84
CA VAL A 225 -14.51 -1.88 -5.88
C VAL A 225 -13.92 -2.53 -4.62
N ASP A 226 -14.50 -3.65 -4.19
CA ASP A 226 -14.06 -4.37 -2.99
C ASP A 226 -12.66 -4.98 -3.13
N ALA A 227 -12.20 -5.21 -4.37
CA ALA A 227 -10.86 -5.73 -4.63
C ALA A 227 -9.75 -4.76 -4.18
N VAL A 228 -10.05 -3.48 -4.05
CA VAL A 228 -9.09 -2.45 -3.61
C VAL A 228 -8.91 -2.44 -2.09
N GLU A 229 -9.85 -3.03 -1.35
CA GLU A 229 -9.84 -3.00 0.12
C GLU A 229 -8.56 -3.58 0.74
N PRO A 230 -8.02 -4.75 0.34
CA PRO A 230 -6.77 -5.26 0.89
C PRO A 230 -5.58 -4.32 0.67
N ILE A 231 -5.51 -3.66 -0.49
CA ILE A 231 -4.46 -2.66 -0.77
C ILE A 231 -4.66 -1.41 0.11
N ARG A 232 -5.90 -0.95 0.30
CA ARG A 232 -6.20 0.18 1.17
C ARG A 232 -5.78 -0.13 2.62
N MET A 233 -6.10 -1.32 3.12
CA MET A 233 -5.69 -1.76 4.45
C MET A 233 -4.16 -1.80 4.59
N LEU A 234 -3.46 -2.34 3.59
CA LEU A 234 -1.99 -2.33 3.58
C LEU A 234 -1.43 -0.90 3.58
N CYS A 235 -1.96 -0.01 2.73
CA CYS A 235 -1.54 1.39 2.70
C CYS A 235 -1.75 2.09 4.05
N GLU A 236 -2.88 1.86 4.71
CA GLU A 236 -3.17 2.42 6.03
C GLU A 236 -2.23 1.85 7.11
N ALA A 237 -1.96 0.55 7.09
CA ALA A 237 -1.02 -0.08 7.99
C ALA A 237 0.41 0.51 7.85
N LEU A 238 0.84 0.74 6.62
CA LEU A 238 2.19 1.22 6.31
C LEU A 238 2.35 2.75 6.47
N ALA A 239 1.27 3.52 6.41
CA ALA A 239 1.33 5.00 6.44
C ALA A 239 2.07 5.54 7.67
N GLN A 240 1.93 4.91 8.84
CA GLN A 240 2.56 5.35 10.08
C GLN A 240 4.05 5.02 10.18
N THR A 241 4.55 4.10 9.37
CA THR A 241 5.96 3.68 9.34
C THR A 241 6.82 4.58 8.44
N GLY A 242 6.20 5.47 7.66
CA GLY A 242 6.85 6.28 6.64
C GLY A 242 7.23 5.47 5.39
N ALA A 243 6.74 4.24 5.24
CA ALA A 243 7.01 3.40 4.09
C ALA A 243 6.47 4.00 2.79
N THR A 244 7.21 3.81 1.70
CA THR A 244 6.79 4.19 0.35
C THR A 244 6.28 2.97 -0.38
N ILE A 245 5.12 3.09 -1.03
CA ILE A 245 4.51 2.00 -1.79
C ILE A 245 4.59 2.32 -3.28
N VAL A 246 5.13 1.40 -4.06
CA VAL A 246 5.14 1.44 -5.52
C VAL A 246 4.26 0.29 -6.02
N LEU A 247 3.05 0.61 -6.46
CA LEU A 247 2.07 -0.36 -6.92
C LEU A 247 2.10 -0.46 -8.44
N LEU A 248 2.36 -1.64 -8.96
CA LEU A 248 2.38 -1.94 -10.39
C LEU A 248 1.03 -2.54 -10.79
N HIS A 249 0.43 -1.99 -11.84
CA HIS A 249 -0.89 -2.39 -12.29
C HIS A 249 -0.97 -2.46 -13.81
N HIS A 250 -1.79 -3.38 -14.32
CA HIS A 250 -2.00 -3.55 -15.75
C HIS A 250 -2.98 -2.50 -16.31
N ALA A 251 -2.60 -1.90 -17.44
CA ALA A 251 -3.52 -1.08 -18.23
C ALA A 251 -4.58 -1.93 -18.91
N SER A 252 -5.77 -1.36 -19.15
CA SER A 252 -6.75 -1.98 -20.04
C SER A 252 -6.30 -1.83 -21.49
N GLY A 253 -6.43 -2.91 -22.30
CA GLY A 253 -6.00 -2.91 -23.70
C GLY A 253 -6.69 -1.86 -24.57
N THR A 254 -7.91 -1.43 -24.22
CA THR A 254 -8.70 -0.43 -24.94
C THR A 254 -8.28 1.02 -24.64
N ASN A 255 -7.66 1.28 -23.49
CA ASN A 255 -7.38 2.63 -22.99
C ASN A 255 -5.88 2.88 -22.76
N SER A 256 -5.00 2.04 -23.33
CA SER A 256 -3.55 2.08 -23.06
C SER A 256 -2.87 3.42 -23.43
N ASN A 257 -3.45 4.17 -24.37
CA ASN A 257 -2.93 5.47 -24.84
C ASN A 257 -3.65 6.68 -24.19
N GLU A 258 -4.61 6.44 -23.27
CA GLU A 258 -5.29 7.50 -22.55
C GLU A 258 -4.48 7.96 -21.32
N ARG A 259 -4.97 9.02 -20.67
CA ARG A 259 -4.38 9.47 -19.39
C ARG A 259 -4.37 8.33 -18.38
N ALA A 260 -3.30 8.23 -17.60
CA ALA A 260 -3.04 7.12 -16.67
C ALA A 260 -4.23 6.70 -15.78
N VAL A 261 -5.05 7.67 -15.35
CA VAL A 261 -6.29 7.41 -14.58
C VAL A 261 -7.32 6.60 -15.36
N LYS A 262 -7.39 6.78 -16.69
CA LYS A 262 -8.31 6.04 -17.57
C LYS A 262 -7.69 4.76 -18.12
N ALA A 263 -6.36 4.69 -18.15
CA ALA A 263 -5.63 3.51 -18.63
C ALA A 263 -5.66 2.36 -17.63
N SER A 264 -5.85 2.63 -16.32
CA SER A 264 -5.94 1.60 -15.29
C SER A 264 -7.06 0.62 -15.58
N ARG A 265 -6.72 -0.68 -15.60
CA ARG A 265 -7.70 -1.77 -15.70
C ARG A 265 -8.47 -1.90 -14.38
N GLY A 266 -9.74 -2.28 -14.46
CA GLY A 266 -10.56 -2.54 -13.28
C GLY A 266 -11.18 -1.28 -12.66
N THR A 267 -11.25 -1.26 -11.34
CA THR A 267 -11.95 -0.20 -10.60
C THR A 267 -11.23 1.14 -10.62
N LYS A 268 -11.98 2.25 -10.70
CA LYS A 268 -11.46 3.62 -10.52
C LYS A 268 -10.98 3.90 -9.08
N ALA A 269 -11.26 3.03 -8.14
CA ALA A 269 -10.86 3.21 -6.73
C ALA A 269 -9.34 3.05 -6.55
N LEU A 270 -8.67 2.22 -7.34
CA LEU A 270 -7.22 2.01 -7.23
C LEU A 270 -6.40 3.29 -7.53
N PRO A 271 -6.64 4.02 -8.63
CA PRO A 271 -5.99 5.32 -8.85
C PRO A 271 -6.24 6.34 -7.75
N ALA A 272 -7.38 6.26 -7.05
CA ALA A 272 -7.71 7.19 -5.97
C ALA A 272 -6.83 7.01 -4.71
N LEU A 273 -6.20 5.85 -4.54
CA LEU A 273 -5.25 5.61 -3.45
C LEU A 273 -3.87 6.24 -3.70
N ALA A 274 -3.53 6.52 -4.95
CA ALA A 274 -2.20 6.94 -5.33
C ALA A 274 -2.04 8.46 -5.27
N SER A 275 -0.94 8.92 -4.66
CA SER A 275 -0.51 10.32 -4.68
C SER A 275 0.10 10.70 -6.04
N ASN A 276 0.71 9.71 -6.73
CA ASN A 276 1.32 9.89 -8.05
C ASN A 276 0.91 8.72 -8.95
N ILE A 277 0.67 9.01 -10.23
CA ILE A 277 0.35 8.00 -11.23
C ILE A 277 1.32 8.13 -12.41
N ILE A 278 2.04 7.06 -12.69
CA ILE A 278 3.00 6.95 -13.79
C ILE A 278 2.38 6.05 -14.86
N ASN A 279 2.22 6.55 -16.06
CA ASN A 279 1.80 5.75 -17.21
C ASN A 279 3.01 5.42 -18.08
N LEU A 280 3.29 4.13 -18.23
CA LEU A 280 4.35 3.65 -19.12
C LEU A 280 3.71 3.09 -20.39
N SER A 281 4.06 3.67 -21.53
CA SER A 281 3.54 3.29 -22.85
C SER A 281 4.65 3.27 -23.91
N TRP A 282 4.41 2.56 -25.00
CA TRP A 282 5.32 2.61 -26.14
C TRP A 282 5.31 4.01 -26.77
N LEU A 283 6.48 4.48 -27.19
CA LEU A 283 6.62 5.77 -27.85
C LEU A 283 5.91 5.82 -29.21
N LEU A 284 5.85 4.67 -29.90
CA LEU A 284 5.20 4.50 -31.21
C LEU A 284 4.15 3.38 -31.10
N PRO A 285 2.86 3.72 -30.88
CA PRO A 285 1.81 2.74 -30.63
C PRO A 285 1.47 1.84 -31.84
N ASN A 286 1.97 2.14 -33.03
CA ASN A 286 1.61 1.45 -34.26
C ASN A 286 2.70 0.54 -34.87
N ASP A 287 3.91 0.50 -34.33
CA ASP A 287 4.91 -0.47 -34.78
C ASP A 287 4.68 -1.84 -34.15
N LYS A 288 3.60 -2.50 -34.57
CA LYS A 288 3.34 -3.92 -34.29
C LYS A 288 4.08 -4.85 -35.24
N THR A 289 5.12 -4.39 -35.89
CA THR A 289 5.77 -5.14 -36.98
C THR A 289 7.10 -5.77 -36.64
N ASP A 290 7.51 -5.81 -35.36
CA ASP A 290 8.67 -6.63 -34.96
C ASP A 290 8.23 -7.65 -33.91
N ASN A 291 7.93 -8.84 -34.39
CA ASN A 291 7.94 -10.09 -33.64
C ASN A 291 9.31 -10.75 -33.80
#